data_485ff44736330a34e2674fcff3324ad9
#
_entry.id   485ff44736330a34e2674fcff3324ad9
#
_cell.length_a   1.000
_cell.length_b   1.000
_cell.length_c   1.000
_cell.angle_alpha   90.00
_cell.angle_beta   90.00
_cell.angle_gamma   90.00
#
_symmetry.space_group_name_H-M   'P 1'
#
loop_
_entity.id
_entity.type
_entity.pdbx_description
1 polymer ?
#
loop_
_entity_poly.entity_id
_entity_poly.type
_entity_poly.pdbx_seq_one_letter_code
_entity_poly.pdbx_strand_id
1 'polypeptide(L)'
;MKRVQAGFTLIELMIVVAIVGILAAVAIPAYQDYTVRARVAEGFGLASEAKKAVVENAGVGSTDYSKGYNSPATDAQKVKSVGITTTTGVITITYGTKIADGSTITLTPSTGGAALPTTGAPVSSQITWACGGTLASKFRPADCR
;
A
#
# COMPACT_ATOMS: atom_id res chain seq x y z
N MET A 1 -17.26 23.00 -57.75
CA MET A 1 -15.85 22.76 -57.39
C MET A 1 -15.73 21.41 -56.73
N LYS A 2 -14.99 20.44 -57.33
CA LYS A 2 -14.74 19.11 -56.70
C LYS A 2 -13.60 19.29 -55.68
N ARG A 3 -13.89 19.02 -54.39
CA ARG A 3 -12.84 18.98 -53.34
C ARG A 3 -12.01 17.72 -53.58
N VAL A 4 -10.71 17.92 -53.79
CA VAL A 4 -9.75 16.80 -53.87
C VAL A 4 -9.52 16.33 -52.41
N GLN A 5 -9.89 15.11 -52.12
CA GLN A 5 -9.66 14.49 -50.83
C GLN A 5 -8.24 13.92 -50.83
N ALA A 6 -7.35 14.51 -50.06
CA ALA A 6 -6.02 13.96 -49.83
C ALA A 6 -6.11 12.73 -48.89
N GLY A 7 -5.64 11.59 -49.39
CA GLY A 7 -5.58 10.36 -48.57
C GLY A 7 -4.22 10.22 -47.91
N PHE A 8 -4.17 9.54 -46.77
CA PHE A 8 -2.92 9.17 -46.10
C PHE A 8 -2.14 8.15 -46.94
N THR A 9 -0.84 8.29 -47.01
CA THR A 9 0.03 7.27 -47.61
C THR A 9 0.22 6.08 -46.66
N LEU A 10 0.42 4.88 -47.19
CA LEU A 10 0.63 3.69 -46.37
C LEU A 10 1.89 3.81 -45.52
N ILE A 11 2.93 4.49 -46.03
CA ILE A 11 4.19 4.68 -45.30
C ILE A 11 4.03 5.62 -44.12
N GLU A 12 3.22 6.70 -44.23
CA GLU A 12 2.93 7.59 -43.13
C GLU A 12 2.24 6.85 -41.98
N LEU A 13 1.27 5.97 -42.31
CA LEU A 13 0.62 5.15 -41.31
C LEU A 13 1.60 4.15 -40.66
N MET A 14 2.47 3.50 -41.45
CA MET A 14 3.44 2.55 -40.90
C MET A 14 4.42 3.18 -39.94
N ILE A 15 4.92 4.40 -40.23
CA ILE A 15 5.85 5.12 -39.35
C ILE A 15 5.15 5.47 -38.03
N VAL A 16 3.92 5.96 -38.08
CA VAL A 16 3.17 6.33 -36.88
C VAL A 16 2.93 5.14 -35.98
N VAL A 17 2.46 3.99 -36.52
CA VAL A 17 2.22 2.82 -35.69
C VAL A 17 3.52 2.23 -35.13
N ALA A 18 4.64 2.33 -35.85
CA ALA A 18 5.94 1.89 -35.36
C ALA A 18 6.39 2.74 -34.16
N ILE A 19 6.28 4.07 -34.25
CA ILE A 19 6.63 4.99 -33.15
C ILE A 19 5.73 4.75 -31.94
N VAL A 20 4.42 4.67 -32.15
CA VAL A 20 3.46 4.40 -31.06
C VAL A 20 3.75 3.05 -30.41
N GLY A 21 4.08 2.02 -31.19
CA GLY A 21 4.47 0.69 -30.68
C GLY A 21 5.69 0.75 -29.75
N ILE A 22 6.72 1.48 -30.12
CA ILE A 22 7.94 1.66 -29.29
C ILE A 22 7.60 2.42 -28.01
N LEU A 23 6.84 3.50 -28.10
CA LEU A 23 6.43 4.29 -26.93
C LEU A 23 5.56 3.44 -25.98
N ALA A 24 4.61 2.69 -26.49
CA ALA A 24 3.75 1.82 -25.73
C ALA A 24 4.53 0.72 -25.00
N ALA A 25 5.54 0.13 -25.63
CA ALA A 25 6.37 -0.91 -25.03
C ALA A 25 7.07 -0.45 -23.73
N VAL A 26 7.42 0.83 -23.64
CA VAL A 26 8.04 1.40 -22.43
C VAL A 26 6.99 1.95 -21.47
N ALA A 27 5.93 2.57 -21.96
CA ALA A 27 4.93 3.24 -21.14
C ALA A 27 4.03 2.26 -20.36
N ILE A 28 3.64 1.14 -20.97
CA ILE A 28 2.70 0.19 -20.33
C ILE A 28 3.28 -0.43 -19.05
N PRO A 29 4.51 -0.98 -19.01
CA PRO A 29 5.07 -1.53 -17.77
C PRO A 29 5.21 -0.47 -16.66
N ALA A 30 5.65 0.74 -17.02
CA ALA A 30 5.78 1.84 -16.07
C ALA A 30 4.43 2.24 -15.47
N TYR A 31 3.38 2.28 -16.27
CA TYR A 31 2.02 2.56 -15.82
C TYR A 31 1.50 1.47 -14.88
N GLN A 32 1.77 0.19 -15.18
CA GLN A 32 1.40 -0.92 -14.31
C GLN A 32 2.06 -0.80 -12.92
N ASP A 33 3.36 -0.56 -12.86
CA ASP A 33 4.07 -0.37 -11.59
C ASP A 33 3.54 0.84 -10.81
N TYR A 34 3.21 1.94 -11.49
CA TYR A 34 2.60 3.11 -10.87
C TYR A 34 1.23 2.80 -10.27
N THR A 35 0.38 2.09 -11.00
CA THR A 35 -0.96 1.71 -10.51
C THR A 35 -0.88 0.77 -9.31
N VAL A 36 0.07 -0.15 -9.29
CA VAL A 36 0.31 -1.04 -8.13
C VAL A 36 0.73 -0.22 -6.91
N ARG A 37 1.66 0.72 -7.04
CA ARG A 37 2.07 1.61 -5.94
C ARG A 37 0.91 2.46 -5.40
N ALA A 38 0.05 2.97 -6.27
CA ALA A 38 -1.14 3.71 -5.85
C ALA A 38 -2.10 2.85 -5.01
N ARG A 39 -2.30 1.58 -5.40
CA ARG A 39 -3.11 0.63 -4.62
C ARG A 39 -2.47 0.25 -3.29
N VAL A 40 -1.14 0.15 -3.25
CA VAL A 40 -0.41 -0.08 -1.99
C VAL A 40 -0.62 1.09 -1.03
N ALA A 41 -0.59 2.33 -1.52
CA ALA A 41 -0.86 3.52 -0.70
C ALA A 41 -2.28 3.53 -0.10
N GLU A 42 -3.27 2.97 -0.80
CA GLU A 42 -4.63 2.77 -0.28
C GLU A 42 -4.62 1.94 1.02
N GLY A 43 -3.82 0.86 1.07
CA GLY A 43 -3.65 0.04 2.28
C GLY A 43 -3.07 0.83 3.47
N PHE A 44 -2.15 1.76 3.23
CA PHE A 44 -1.64 2.65 4.29
C PHE A 44 -2.71 3.62 4.80
N GLY A 45 -3.59 4.10 3.92
CA GLY A 45 -4.75 4.90 4.33
C GLY A 45 -5.64 4.15 5.31
N LEU A 46 -5.96 2.89 5.01
CA LEU A 46 -6.74 2.01 5.89
C LEU A 46 -6.02 1.70 7.20
N ALA A 47 -4.70 1.51 7.17
CA ALA A 47 -3.90 1.26 8.36
C ALA A 47 -3.80 2.47 9.30
N SER A 48 -4.16 3.67 8.87
CA SER A 48 -4.14 4.87 9.72
C SER A 48 -5.13 4.77 10.89
N GLU A 49 -6.28 4.13 10.68
CA GLU A 49 -7.24 3.87 11.76
C GLU A 49 -6.70 2.84 12.76
N ALA A 50 -6.07 1.77 12.24
CA ALA A 50 -5.40 0.79 13.08
C ALA A 50 -4.28 1.43 13.93
N LYS A 51 -3.49 2.35 13.37
CA LYS A 51 -2.48 3.10 14.12
C LYS A 51 -3.08 3.92 15.25
N LYS A 52 -4.21 4.60 15.03
CA LYS A 52 -4.91 5.35 16.07
C LYS A 52 -5.35 4.45 17.22
N ALA A 53 -5.97 3.30 16.90
CA ALA A 53 -6.40 2.33 17.91
C ALA A 53 -5.22 1.82 18.75
N VAL A 54 -4.10 1.46 18.12
CA VAL A 54 -2.89 1.02 18.84
C VAL A 54 -2.36 2.12 19.76
N VAL A 55 -2.28 3.37 19.28
CA VAL A 55 -1.78 4.50 20.10
C VAL A 55 -2.70 4.77 21.28
N GLU A 56 -4.02 4.75 21.08
CA GLU A 56 -5.00 4.96 22.14
C GLU A 56 -4.91 3.84 23.19
N ASN A 57 -4.91 2.59 22.79
CA ASN A 57 -4.80 1.46 23.69
C ASN A 57 -3.47 1.43 24.44
N ALA A 58 -2.37 1.83 23.80
CA ALA A 58 -1.08 1.98 24.46
C ALA A 58 -1.09 3.10 25.50
N GLY A 59 -1.72 4.22 25.18
CA GLY A 59 -1.84 5.37 26.10
C GLY A 59 -2.62 5.06 27.38
N VAL A 60 -3.65 4.21 27.28
CA VAL A 60 -4.44 3.79 28.46
C VAL A 60 -3.90 2.54 29.15
N GLY A 61 -2.80 1.98 28.66
CA GLY A 61 -2.21 0.77 29.25
C GLY A 61 -3.04 -0.49 29.02
N SER A 62 -3.65 -0.64 27.84
CA SER A 62 -4.36 -1.88 27.49
C SER A 62 -3.39 -3.00 27.18
N THR A 63 -3.71 -4.23 27.59
CA THR A 63 -3.01 -5.44 27.18
C THR A 63 -3.46 -5.95 25.80
N ASP A 64 -4.54 -5.40 25.28
CA ASP A 64 -5.06 -5.67 23.94
C ASP A 64 -5.03 -4.41 23.10
N TYR A 65 -4.07 -4.33 22.17
CA TYR A 65 -3.88 -3.19 21.30
C TYR A 65 -4.90 -3.10 20.16
N SER A 66 -5.69 -4.14 19.92
CA SER A 66 -6.75 -4.18 18.91
C SER A 66 -8.13 -3.73 19.45
N LYS A 67 -8.23 -3.47 20.74
CA LYS A 67 -9.51 -3.15 21.39
C LYS A 67 -10.17 -1.92 20.73
N GLY A 68 -11.45 -2.09 20.38
CA GLY A 68 -12.21 -1.04 19.68
C GLY A 68 -11.91 -0.87 18.20
N TYR A 69 -10.91 -1.58 17.64
CA TYR A 69 -10.61 -1.55 16.23
C TYR A 69 -11.52 -2.52 15.45
N ASN A 70 -12.20 -2.00 14.45
CA ASN A 70 -12.92 -2.80 13.48
C ASN A 70 -12.20 -2.70 12.14
N SER A 71 -11.81 -3.86 11.58
CA SER A 71 -11.18 -3.87 10.25
C SER A 71 -12.15 -3.25 9.24
N PRO A 72 -11.72 -2.24 8.47
CA PRO A 72 -12.58 -1.60 7.48
C PRO A 72 -12.98 -2.60 6.40
N ALA A 73 -14.15 -2.39 5.81
CA ALA A 73 -14.55 -3.11 4.60
C ALA A 73 -13.56 -2.78 3.47
N THR A 74 -12.99 -3.79 2.84
CA THR A 74 -11.94 -3.64 1.84
C THR A 74 -12.32 -4.31 0.52
N ASP A 75 -11.78 -3.84 -0.60
CA ASP A 75 -11.77 -4.60 -1.85
C ASP A 75 -10.70 -5.70 -1.73
N ALA A 76 -11.15 -6.94 -1.48
CA ALA A 76 -10.25 -8.09 -1.30
C ALA A 76 -9.29 -8.34 -2.48
N GLN A 77 -9.56 -7.78 -3.65
CA GLN A 77 -8.64 -7.85 -4.79
C GLN A 77 -7.46 -6.88 -4.66
N LYS A 78 -7.62 -5.78 -3.91
CA LYS A 78 -6.57 -4.80 -3.63
C LYS A 78 -5.98 -5.01 -2.25
N VAL A 79 -6.78 -4.79 -1.21
CA VAL A 79 -6.42 -4.99 0.20
C VAL A 79 -7.36 -6.03 0.78
N LYS A 80 -6.86 -7.21 1.13
CA LYS A 80 -7.67 -8.27 1.72
C LYS A 80 -8.09 -7.96 3.15
N SER A 81 -7.15 -7.45 3.94
CA SER A 81 -7.40 -7.14 5.36
C SER A 81 -6.34 -6.18 5.91
N VAL A 82 -6.74 -5.47 6.95
CA VAL A 82 -5.84 -4.77 7.86
C VAL A 82 -6.15 -5.28 9.26
N GLY A 83 -5.17 -5.90 9.92
CA GLY A 83 -5.33 -6.47 11.24
C GLY A 83 -4.30 -5.95 12.22
N ILE A 84 -4.63 -5.98 13.52
CA ILE A 84 -3.73 -5.63 14.62
C ILE A 84 -3.47 -6.89 15.42
N THR A 85 -2.20 -7.19 15.69
CA THR A 85 -1.83 -8.23 16.64
C THR A 85 -2.11 -7.74 18.06
N THR A 86 -3.00 -8.41 18.78
CA THR A 86 -3.54 -7.98 20.07
C THR A 86 -2.46 -7.65 21.10
N THR A 87 -1.43 -8.50 21.19
CA THR A 87 -0.39 -8.42 22.24
C THR A 87 0.78 -7.50 21.91
N THR A 88 1.06 -7.27 20.62
CA THR A 88 2.24 -6.52 20.19
C THR A 88 1.91 -5.19 19.51
N GLY A 89 0.65 -4.98 19.13
CA GLY A 89 0.23 -3.82 18.36
C GLY A 89 0.74 -3.78 16.92
N VAL A 90 1.37 -4.86 16.42
CA VAL A 90 1.82 -4.94 15.04
C VAL A 90 0.63 -4.93 14.10
N ILE A 91 0.64 -3.99 13.15
CA ILE A 91 -0.39 -3.88 12.13
C ILE A 91 0.07 -4.63 10.88
N THR A 92 -0.76 -5.53 10.38
CA THR A 92 -0.50 -6.27 9.14
C THR A 92 -1.52 -5.89 8.08
N ILE A 93 -1.04 -5.37 6.96
CA ILE A 93 -1.82 -5.10 5.75
C ILE A 93 -1.59 -6.28 4.82
N THR A 94 -2.64 -7.00 4.45
CA THR A 94 -2.57 -8.11 3.49
C THR A 94 -3.16 -7.67 2.16
N TYR A 95 -2.40 -7.82 1.08
CA TYR A 95 -2.79 -7.40 -0.26
C TYR A 95 -3.43 -8.53 -1.06
N GLY A 96 -4.23 -8.15 -2.04
CA GLY A 96 -4.95 -9.04 -2.94
C GLY A 96 -4.29 -9.21 -4.31
N THR A 97 -5.00 -9.89 -5.21
CA THR A 97 -4.53 -10.31 -6.55
C THR A 97 -4.13 -9.16 -7.45
N LYS A 98 -4.69 -7.96 -7.28
CA LYS A 98 -4.35 -6.77 -8.08
C LYS A 98 -3.01 -6.12 -7.71
N ILE A 99 -2.35 -6.62 -6.66
CA ILE A 99 -1.03 -6.14 -6.21
C ILE A 99 -0.05 -7.31 -6.21
N ALA A 100 -0.15 -8.18 -5.21
CA ALA A 100 0.57 -9.45 -5.12
C ALA A 100 -0.15 -10.28 -4.05
N ASP A 101 -0.88 -11.30 -4.46
CA ASP A 101 -1.79 -12.04 -3.60
C ASP A 101 -1.11 -12.61 -2.35
N GLY A 102 -1.68 -12.32 -1.17
CA GLY A 102 -1.14 -12.74 0.11
C GLY A 102 0.14 -12.02 0.56
N SER A 103 0.69 -11.10 -0.24
CA SER A 103 1.83 -10.30 0.21
C SER A 103 1.41 -9.33 1.31
N THR A 104 2.34 -9.00 2.20
CA THR A 104 2.06 -8.18 3.38
C THR A 104 2.98 -6.99 3.49
N ILE A 105 2.47 -5.95 4.14
CA ILE A 105 3.26 -4.92 4.80
C ILE A 105 2.93 -4.98 6.28
N THR A 106 3.96 -4.98 7.11
CA THR A 106 3.83 -4.93 8.57
C THR A 106 4.33 -3.59 9.09
N LEU A 107 3.58 -3.00 10.02
CA LEU A 107 3.97 -1.80 10.73
C LEU A 107 4.17 -2.18 12.19
N THR A 108 5.40 -2.19 12.64
CA THR A 108 5.78 -2.58 14.00
C THR A 108 5.92 -1.35 14.87
N PRO A 109 5.09 -1.17 15.91
CA PRO A 109 5.21 -0.05 16.83
C PRO A 109 6.36 -0.23 17.80
N SER A 110 6.99 0.88 18.16
CA SER A 110 8.02 0.93 19.22
C SER A 110 7.94 2.25 19.97
N THR A 111 8.33 2.23 21.22
CA THR A 111 8.41 3.41 22.11
C THR A 111 9.78 3.47 22.74
N GLY A 112 10.49 4.61 22.62
CA GLY A 112 11.86 4.74 23.11
C GLY A 112 12.83 3.70 22.55
N GLY A 113 12.58 3.15 21.36
CA GLY A 113 13.40 2.10 20.74
C GLY A 113 13.08 0.66 21.20
N ALA A 114 12.13 0.46 22.11
CA ALA A 114 11.66 -0.84 22.59
C ALA A 114 10.27 -1.19 22.05
N ALA A 115 9.92 -2.47 22.03
CA ALA A 115 8.56 -2.90 21.73
C ALA A 115 7.54 -2.35 22.73
N LEU A 116 6.28 -2.27 22.33
CA LEU A 116 5.22 -1.87 23.27
C LEU A 116 5.10 -2.85 24.45
N PRO A 117 4.79 -2.35 25.66
CA PRO A 117 4.70 -3.19 26.86
C PRO A 117 3.49 -4.15 26.75
N THR A 118 3.70 -5.43 27.06
CA THR A 118 2.63 -6.44 27.10
C THR A 118 1.95 -6.55 28.47
N THR A 119 2.43 -5.77 29.44
CA THR A 119 2.00 -5.83 30.84
C THR A 119 0.86 -4.87 31.19
N GLY A 120 0.37 -4.09 30.23
CA GLY A 120 -0.65 -3.07 30.46
C GLY A 120 -0.08 -1.79 31.09
N ALA A 121 1.22 -1.53 30.96
CA ALA A 121 1.80 -0.27 31.37
C ALA A 121 1.46 0.85 30.35
N PRO A 122 0.92 2.00 30.78
CA PRO A 122 0.62 3.11 29.87
C PRO A 122 1.88 3.65 29.19
N VAL A 123 1.78 3.93 27.88
CA VAL A 123 2.85 4.54 27.09
C VAL A 123 2.58 6.03 26.98
N SER A 124 3.44 6.85 27.59
CA SER A 124 3.38 8.32 27.51
C SER A 124 4.32 8.90 26.45
N SER A 125 5.26 8.11 25.96
CA SER A 125 6.23 8.54 24.94
C SER A 125 5.69 8.34 23.53
N GLN A 126 6.27 9.05 22.57
CA GLN A 126 5.91 8.91 21.15
C GLN A 126 6.11 7.47 20.66
N ILE A 127 5.11 6.95 19.94
CA ILE A 127 5.20 5.66 19.25
C ILE A 127 5.75 5.90 17.86
N THR A 128 6.84 5.21 17.52
CA THR A 128 7.45 5.16 16.19
C THR A 128 7.07 3.86 15.49
N TRP A 129 7.11 3.85 14.16
CA TRP A 129 6.65 2.73 13.36
C TRP A 129 7.76 2.26 12.43
N ALA A 130 8.22 1.04 12.62
CA ALA A 130 9.10 0.38 11.66
C ALA A 130 8.26 -0.38 10.61
N CYS A 131 8.68 -0.30 9.35
CA CYS A 131 7.97 -0.92 8.25
C CYS A 131 8.74 -2.14 7.74
N GLY A 132 8.00 -3.24 7.49
CA GLY A 132 8.52 -4.51 6.97
C GLY A 132 7.48 -5.24 6.12
N GLY A 133 7.65 -6.55 5.96
CA GLY A 133 6.70 -7.44 5.29
C GLY A 133 7.27 -8.14 4.07
N THR A 134 6.41 -8.85 3.32
CA THR A 134 6.79 -9.70 2.18
C THR A 134 6.58 -9.05 0.81
N LEU A 135 5.85 -7.92 0.74
CA LEU A 135 5.65 -7.19 -0.51
C LEU A 135 7.00 -6.76 -1.10
N ALA A 136 7.18 -6.91 -2.41
CA ALA A 136 8.42 -6.51 -3.08
C ALA A 136 8.73 -5.02 -2.86
N SER A 137 10.00 -4.70 -2.54
CA SER A 137 10.47 -3.35 -2.18
C SER A 137 10.13 -2.29 -3.23
N LYS A 138 10.14 -2.64 -4.52
CA LYS A 138 9.81 -1.72 -5.61
C LYS A 138 8.40 -1.13 -5.52
N PHE A 139 7.47 -1.82 -4.85
CA PHE A 139 6.08 -1.37 -4.66
C PHE A 139 5.85 -0.69 -3.30
N ARG A 140 6.79 -0.80 -2.37
CA ARG A 140 6.67 -0.15 -1.06
C ARG A 140 6.89 1.35 -1.16
N PRO A 141 6.26 2.17 -0.30
CA PRO A 141 6.60 3.58 -0.12
C PRO A 141 8.08 3.78 0.26
N ALA A 142 8.59 4.98 0.07
CA ALA A 142 9.99 5.30 0.35
C ALA A 142 10.40 4.97 1.81
N ASP A 143 9.52 5.26 2.76
CA ASP A 143 9.71 5.02 4.19
C ASP A 143 9.66 3.54 4.60
N CYS A 144 9.35 2.65 3.65
CA CYS A 144 9.20 1.20 3.83
C CYS A 144 10.18 0.35 3.03
N ARG A 145 11.17 0.94 2.38
CA ARG A 145 12.12 0.24 1.51
C ARG A 145 13.36 -0.21 2.26
#